data_1472c26d7234d5db4fbd090a6cb1cafc
#
_entry.id   1472c26d7234d5db4fbd090a6cb1cafc
#
_cell.length_a   1.000
_cell.length_b   1.000
_cell.length_c   1.000
_cell.angle_alpha   90.00
_cell.angle_beta   90.00
_cell.angle_gamma   90.00
#
_symmetry.space_group_name_H-M   'P 1'
#
loop_
_entity.id
_entity.type
_entity.pdbx_description
1 polymer ?
#
loop_
_entity_poly.entity_id
_entity_poly.type
_entity_poly.pdbx_seq_one_letter_code
_entity_poly.pdbx_strand_id
1 'polypeptide(L)'
;MRDGVTRFSGFVIVGTQIMLWKVYHMDIASLAGILIGVVMVIFGIFSSGGFAAFGNFVDLPSVFITIGGSISSVLTAHKLPDFINGFKSISLPFQNKVVNPGQVITQIIELSNIGRKEGLLALEEAANNIEDDFLKKGIMLVVDGTDPELVRGILETDLYCLQDRHSRVIGFWEKWAEMGPAWGMIGTLIGLVNMLKQLNDPDSIGPQMAVALLTTLYGSLIANWLCIPISNKLKENDALEVMMKEITIEGLLSIQAGENPRVIEEKLKSFLAPKVREQMLGQQDDFGGGE
;
A
#
# COMPACT_ATOMS: atom_id res chain seq x y z
N MET A 1 -6.86 33.26 38.83
CA MET A 1 -6.27 33.38 37.46
C MET A 1 -5.04 32.49 37.28
N ARG A 2 -5.09 31.17 37.65
CA ARG A 2 -3.92 30.26 37.54
C ARG A 2 -4.25 28.89 36.90
N ASP A 3 -5.52 28.61 36.59
CA ASP A 3 -5.94 27.27 36.12
C ASP A 3 -6.13 27.14 34.60
N GLY A 4 -5.92 28.23 33.84
CA GLY A 4 -6.08 28.21 32.37
C GLY A 4 -4.83 27.78 31.57
N VAL A 5 -3.62 27.90 32.15
CA VAL A 5 -2.36 27.68 31.41
C VAL A 5 -1.96 26.21 31.37
N THR A 6 -2.34 25.43 32.38
CA THR A 6 -1.98 24.00 32.48
C THR A 6 -2.80 23.10 31.55
N ARG A 7 -4.03 23.48 31.17
CA ARG A 7 -4.83 22.71 30.21
C ARG A 7 -4.41 22.86 28.76
N PHE A 8 -3.82 24.02 28.39
CA PHE A 8 -3.34 24.25 27.02
C PHE A 8 -2.03 23.50 26.71
N SER A 9 -1.14 23.37 27.70
CA SER A 9 0.12 22.62 27.53
C SER A 9 -0.10 21.12 27.38
N GLY A 10 -1.08 20.54 28.09
CA GLY A 10 -1.44 19.11 27.96
C GLY A 10 -2.00 18.76 26.59
N PHE A 11 -2.83 19.64 26.01
CA PHE A 11 -3.42 19.41 24.69
C PHE A 11 -2.39 19.49 23.54
N VAL A 12 -1.40 20.40 23.66
CA VAL A 12 -0.31 20.52 22.69
C VAL A 12 0.65 19.32 22.78
N ILE A 13 0.95 18.83 23.98
CA ILE A 13 1.82 17.67 24.19
C ILE A 13 1.17 16.39 23.67
N VAL A 14 -0.13 16.19 23.91
CA VAL A 14 -0.86 15.02 23.36
C VAL A 14 -0.98 15.11 21.85
N GLY A 15 -1.22 16.29 21.29
CA GLY A 15 -1.26 16.51 19.85
C GLY A 15 0.08 16.22 19.15
N THR A 16 1.20 16.65 19.75
CA THR A 16 2.56 16.38 19.25
C THR A 16 2.95 14.90 19.42
N GLN A 17 2.58 14.26 20.50
CA GLN A 17 2.82 12.82 20.71
C GLN A 17 2.02 11.98 19.70
N ILE A 18 0.74 12.29 19.45
CA ILE A 18 -0.07 11.61 18.45
C ILE A 18 0.47 11.87 17.04
N MET A 19 0.95 13.08 16.76
CA MET A 19 1.54 13.43 15.46
C MET A 19 2.88 12.72 15.24
N LEU A 20 3.74 12.64 16.26
CA LEU A 20 5.00 11.91 16.24
C LEU A 20 4.77 10.40 16.12
N TRP A 21 3.78 9.84 16.84
CA TRP A 21 3.42 8.42 16.74
C TRP A 21 2.88 8.06 15.35
N LYS A 22 2.08 8.95 14.74
CA LYS A 22 1.58 8.79 13.37
C LYS A 22 2.68 8.88 12.31
N VAL A 23 3.69 9.72 12.53
CA VAL A 23 4.88 9.84 11.66
C VAL A 23 5.80 8.63 11.79
N TYR A 24 5.92 8.02 12.98
CA TYR A 24 6.75 6.84 13.21
C TYR A 24 6.21 5.57 12.53
N HIS A 25 4.92 5.57 12.16
CA HIS A 25 4.27 4.49 11.41
C HIS A 25 4.11 4.80 9.90
N MET A 26 4.70 5.89 9.41
CA MET A 26 4.71 6.21 7.99
C MET A 26 5.94 5.61 7.29
N ASP A 27 5.74 5.13 6.07
CA ASP A 27 6.86 4.70 5.23
C ASP A 27 7.72 5.89 4.82
N ILE A 28 8.83 6.07 5.54
CA ILE A 28 9.77 7.18 5.36
C ILE A 28 10.31 7.22 3.92
N ALA A 29 10.54 6.06 3.31
CA ALA A 29 11.08 5.98 1.95
C ALA A 29 10.08 6.53 0.92
N SER A 30 8.80 6.15 1.03
CA SER A 30 7.74 6.65 0.15
C SER A 30 7.52 8.15 0.31
N LEU A 31 7.52 8.65 1.56
CA LEU A 31 7.37 10.08 1.83
C LEU A 31 8.56 10.88 1.31
N ALA A 32 9.79 10.42 1.58
CA ALA A 32 11.01 11.07 1.11
C ALA A 32 11.07 11.09 -0.42
N GLY A 33 10.71 9.99 -1.09
CA GLY A 33 10.69 9.90 -2.55
C GLY A 33 9.77 10.94 -3.20
N ILE A 34 8.54 11.08 -2.69
CA ILE A 34 7.60 12.09 -3.17
C ILE A 34 8.14 13.50 -2.91
N LEU A 35 8.66 13.76 -1.71
CA LEU A 35 9.16 15.08 -1.32
C LEU A 35 10.37 15.49 -2.17
N ILE A 36 11.30 14.58 -2.41
CA ILE A 36 12.45 14.82 -3.31
C ILE A 36 11.94 15.10 -4.73
N GLY A 37 10.98 14.35 -5.23
CA GLY A 37 10.39 14.59 -6.55
C GLY A 37 9.76 15.98 -6.68
N VAL A 38 8.97 16.43 -5.67
CA VAL A 38 8.42 17.80 -5.62
C VAL A 38 9.53 18.83 -5.67
N VAL A 39 10.55 18.69 -4.80
CA VAL A 39 11.67 19.64 -4.72
C VAL A 39 12.41 19.71 -6.06
N MET A 40 12.64 18.58 -6.73
CA MET A 40 13.34 18.56 -8.02
C MET A 40 12.53 19.23 -9.13
N VAL A 41 11.20 19.01 -9.19
CA VAL A 41 10.33 19.69 -10.18
C VAL A 41 10.30 21.19 -9.90
N ILE A 42 10.10 21.59 -8.64
CA ILE A 42 10.11 23.00 -8.23
C ILE A 42 11.47 23.66 -8.57
N PHE A 43 12.57 22.99 -8.26
CA PHE A 43 13.91 23.48 -8.55
C PHE A 43 14.17 23.62 -10.05
N GLY A 44 13.70 22.66 -10.88
CA GLY A 44 13.78 22.71 -12.33
C GLY A 44 13.03 23.91 -12.90
N ILE A 45 11.81 24.17 -12.44
CA ILE A 45 11.01 25.34 -12.86
C ILE A 45 11.70 26.65 -12.39
N PHE A 46 12.12 26.71 -11.15
CA PHE A 46 12.80 27.89 -10.59
C PHE A 46 14.09 28.23 -11.32
N SER A 47 14.89 27.22 -11.67
CA SER A 47 16.16 27.40 -12.39
C SER A 47 15.97 27.93 -13.82
N SER A 48 14.80 27.68 -14.44
CA SER A 48 14.52 28.14 -15.80
C SER A 48 14.07 29.60 -15.92
N GLY A 49 13.50 30.19 -14.84
CA GLY A 49 12.98 31.56 -14.93
C GLY A 49 12.58 32.20 -13.60
N GLY A 50 13.08 31.67 -12.49
CA GLY A 50 12.78 32.19 -11.15
C GLY A 50 11.30 31.95 -10.75
N PHE A 51 10.83 32.75 -9.78
CA PHE A 51 9.44 32.63 -9.32
C PHE A 51 8.39 32.98 -10.36
N ALA A 52 8.71 33.84 -11.32
CA ALA A 52 7.77 34.22 -12.40
C ALA A 52 7.45 33.06 -13.32
N ALA A 53 8.36 32.09 -13.47
CA ALA A 53 8.18 30.92 -14.32
C ALA A 53 7.03 30.00 -13.85
N PHE A 54 6.71 29.97 -12.57
CA PHE A 54 5.63 29.11 -12.06
C PHE A 54 4.27 29.42 -12.69
N GLY A 55 3.99 30.68 -13.00
CA GLY A 55 2.76 31.06 -13.69
C GLY A 55 2.58 30.42 -15.05
N ASN A 56 3.68 30.11 -15.75
CA ASN A 56 3.66 29.48 -17.06
C ASN A 56 3.28 27.99 -17.03
N PHE A 57 3.33 27.36 -15.86
CA PHE A 57 3.00 25.95 -15.66
C PHE A 57 1.59 25.74 -15.07
N VAL A 58 0.78 26.80 -15.00
CA VAL A 58 -0.61 26.73 -14.54
C VAL A 58 -1.51 27.19 -15.67
N ASP A 59 -2.19 26.25 -16.31
CA ASP A 59 -3.14 26.49 -17.39
C ASP A 59 -4.45 25.75 -17.10
N LEU A 60 -5.53 26.52 -16.94
CA LEU A 60 -6.83 26.00 -16.53
C LEU A 60 -7.45 25.04 -17.57
N PRO A 61 -7.45 25.36 -18.88
CA PRO A 61 -7.87 24.43 -19.93
C PRO A 61 -7.13 23.09 -19.87
N SER A 62 -5.81 23.11 -19.71
CA SER A 62 -4.98 21.91 -19.61
C SER A 62 -5.33 21.04 -18.41
N VAL A 63 -5.63 21.66 -17.26
CA VAL A 63 -6.09 20.96 -16.05
C VAL A 63 -7.41 20.24 -16.31
N PHE A 64 -8.41 20.92 -16.89
CA PHE A 64 -9.71 20.32 -17.17
C PHE A 64 -9.61 19.18 -18.18
N ILE A 65 -8.85 19.34 -19.25
CA ILE A 65 -8.69 18.31 -20.27
C ILE A 65 -8.01 17.07 -19.65
N THR A 66 -6.88 17.24 -18.97
CA THR A 66 -6.07 16.11 -18.53
C THR A 66 -6.60 15.48 -17.24
N ILE A 67 -6.78 16.28 -16.19
CA ILE A 67 -7.24 15.76 -14.90
C ILE A 67 -8.72 15.40 -14.98
N GLY A 68 -9.57 16.30 -15.46
CA GLY A 68 -11.01 16.06 -15.61
C GLY A 68 -11.30 14.87 -16.53
N GLY A 69 -10.63 14.84 -17.70
CA GLY A 69 -10.78 13.77 -18.68
C GLY A 69 -10.32 12.41 -18.14
N SER A 70 -9.12 12.34 -17.53
CA SER A 70 -8.60 11.07 -16.99
C SER A 70 -9.47 10.55 -15.85
N ILE A 71 -9.91 11.39 -14.92
CA ILE A 71 -10.84 11.02 -13.85
C ILE A 71 -12.17 10.51 -14.41
N SER A 72 -12.73 11.19 -15.44
CA SER A 72 -13.96 10.75 -16.11
C SER A 72 -13.82 9.35 -16.71
N SER A 73 -12.68 9.06 -17.36
CA SER A 73 -12.41 7.72 -17.93
C SER A 73 -12.29 6.65 -16.85
N VAL A 74 -11.63 6.95 -15.74
CA VAL A 74 -11.52 6.05 -14.59
C VAL A 74 -12.89 5.79 -13.96
N LEU A 75 -13.72 6.83 -13.80
CA LEU A 75 -15.07 6.70 -13.28
C LEU A 75 -15.94 5.81 -14.20
N THR A 76 -15.78 5.92 -15.52
CA THR A 76 -16.50 5.08 -16.49
C THR A 76 -16.04 3.62 -16.44
N ALA A 77 -14.77 3.38 -16.11
CA ALA A 77 -14.18 2.05 -16.06
C ALA A 77 -14.50 1.25 -14.77
N HIS A 78 -14.93 1.93 -13.69
CA HIS A 78 -15.15 1.31 -12.39
C HIS A 78 -16.57 1.52 -11.88
N LYS A 79 -17.04 0.61 -11.00
CA LYS A 79 -18.26 0.85 -10.23
C LYS A 79 -18.01 1.98 -9.22
N LEU A 80 -19.04 2.79 -8.94
CA LEU A 80 -18.92 3.94 -8.05
C LEU A 80 -18.31 3.62 -6.66
N PRO A 81 -18.66 2.50 -5.99
CA PRO A 81 -18.01 2.14 -4.73
C PRO A 81 -16.50 1.89 -4.87
N ASP A 82 -16.07 1.20 -5.94
CA ASP A 82 -14.66 0.89 -6.19
C ASP A 82 -13.88 2.17 -6.55
N PHE A 83 -14.49 3.08 -7.29
CA PHE A 83 -13.93 4.40 -7.59
C PHE A 83 -13.69 5.22 -6.31
N ILE A 84 -14.66 5.28 -5.40
CA ILE A 84 -14.53 6.00 -4.12
C ILE A 84 -13.46 5.33 -3.24
N ASN A 85 -13.44 4.00 -3.20
CA ASN A 85 -12.44 3.24 -2.44
C ASN A 85 -11.03 3.43 -3.01
N GLY A 86 -10.90 3.53 -4.34
CA GLY A 86 -9.65 3.87 -5.01
C GLY A 86 -9.07 5.19 -4.49
N PHE A 87 -9.85 6.26 -4.44
CA PHE A 87 -9.36 7.54 -3.87
C PHE A 87 -9.05 7.45 -2.37
N LYS A 88 -9.85 6.76 -1.58
CA LYS A 88 -9.59 6.57 -0.15
C LYS A 88 -8.29 5.80 0.11
N SER A 89 -7.90 4.93 -0.80
CA SER A 89 -6.69 4.12 -0.67
C SER A 89 -5.39 4.89 -0.81
N ILE A 90 -5.41 6.18 -1.20
CA ILE A 90 -4.21 7.03 -1.34
C ILE A 90 -3.36 7.06 -0.07
N SER A 91 -3.95 6.86 1.09
CA SER A 91 -3.24 6.85 2.38
C SER A 91 -2.57 5.52 2.71
N LEU A 92 -2.98 4.41 2.07
CA LEU A 92 -2.49 3.06 2.39
C LEU A 92 -1.00 2.88 2.10
N PRO A 93 -0.43 3.37 0.98
CA PRO A 93 1.00 3.24 0.69
C PRO A 93 1.91 3.91 1.72
N PHE A 94 1.37 4.89 2.46
CA PHE A 94 2.12 5.64 3.48
C PHE A 94 2.01 5.02 4.88
N GLN A 95 1.17 4.00 5.06
CA GLN A 95 1.03 3.30 6.33
C GLN A 95 2.06 2.17 6.38
N ASN A 96 3.01 2.27 7.29
CA ASN A 96 3.98 1.21 7.52
C ASN A 96 3.34 0.15 8.43
N LYS A 97 2.63 -0.80 7.85
CA LYS A 97 2.27 -2.04 8.55
C LYS A 97 3.51 -2.93 8.53
N VAL A 98 4.40 -2.72 9.49
CA VAL A 98 5.54 -3.63 9.69
C VAL A 98 5.00 -4.95 10.22
N VAL A 99 4.51 -5.78 9.32
CA VAL A 99 4.23 -7.18 9.66
C VAL A 99 5.48 -7.97 9.27
N ASN A 100 6.16 -8.49 10.30
CA ASN A 100 7.35 -9.30 10.10
C ASN A 100 6.92 -10.77 9.91
N PRO A 101 7.15 -11.37 8.75
CA PRO A 101 6.81 -12.79 8.52
C PRO A 101 7.41 -13.72 9.58
N GLY A 102 8.58 -13.37 10.13
CA GLY A 102 9.20 -14.09 11.23
C GLY A 102 8.33 -14.15 12.50
N GLN A 103 7.61 -13.09 12.82
CA GLN A 103 6.68 -13.07 13.97
C GLN A 103 5.52 -14.04 13.77
N VAL A 104 4.97 -14.13 12.56
CA VAL A 104 3.91 -15.08 12.22
C VAL A 104 4.42 -16.52 12.39
N ILE A 105 5.62 -16.82 11.90
CA ILE A 105 6.25 -18.14 12.07
C ILE A 105 6.43 -18.46 13.56
N THR A 106 6.96 -17.53 14.35
CA THR A 106 7.14 -17.73 15.80
C THR A 106 5.82 -18.01 16.50
N GLN A 107 4.78 -17.26 16.19
CA GLN A 107 3.42 -17.49 16.69
C GLN A 107 2.90 -18.90 16.36
N ILE A 108 3.09 -19.35 15.11
CA ILE A 108 2.67 -20.69 14.68
C ILE A 108 3.45 -21.78 15.43
N ILE A 109 4.75 -21.58 15.66
CA ILE A 109 5.58 -22.52 16.43
C ILE A 109 5.11 -22.60 17.89
N GLU A 110 4.81 -21.45 18.51
CA GLU A 110 4.25 -21.40 19.86
C GLU A 110 2.92 -22.17 19.95
N LEU A 111 2.00 -21.92 19.01
CA LEU A 111 0.74 -22.65 18.90
C LEU A 111 0.95 -24.15 18.67
N SER A 112 1.91 -24.54 17.83
CA SER A 112 2.27 -25.94 17.62
C SER A 112 2.75 -26.62 18.91
N ASN A 113 3.55 -25.92 19.73
CA ASN A 113 4.01 -26.41 21.01
C ASN A 113 2.85 -26.60 22.01
N ILE A 114 1.89 -25.66 22.06
CA ILE A 114 0.69 -25.75 22.89
C ILE A 114 -0.15 -26.95 22.43
N GLY A 115 -0.48 -27.03 21.15
CA GLY A 115 -1.29 -28.11 20.59
C GLY A 115 -0.69 -29.52 20.83
N ARG A 116 0.65 -29.61 20.80
CA ARG A 116 1.37 -30.88 21.06
C ARG A 116 1.41 -31.26 22.52
N LYS A 117 1.54 -30.30 23.45
CA LYS A 117 1.69 -30.58 24.90
C LYS A 117 0.33 -30.75 25.58
N GLU A 118 -0.63 -29.92 25.21
CA GLU A 118 -1.91 -29.76 25.91
C GLU A 118 -3.10 -30.25 25.08
N GLY A 119 -2.84 -30.59 23.81
CA GLY A 119 -3.87 -31.00 22.86
C GLY A 119 -4.50 -29.86 22.08
N LEU A 120 -5.23 -30.21 21.00
CA LEU A 120 -5.81 -29.21 20.08
C LEU A 120 -6.84 -28.29 20.76
N LEU A 121 -7.54 -28.76 21.79
CA LEU A 121 -8.52 -27.96 22.54
C LEU A 121 -7.87 -26.76 23.26
N ALA A 122 -6.62 -26.89 23.69
CA ALA A 122 -5.90 -25.77 24.33
C ALA A 122 -5.61 -24.61 23.36
N LEU A 123 -5.63 -24.88 22.05
CA LEU A 123 -5.49 -23.83 21.03
C LEU A 123 -6.67 -22.86 21.00
N GLU A 124 -7.87 -23.28 21.44
CA GLU A 124 -9.04 -22.41 21.53
C GLU A 124 -8.80 -21.24 22.52
N GLU A 125 -8.22 -21.55 23.68
CA GLU A 125 -7.88 -20.53 24.67
C GLU A 125 -6.76 -19.60 24.16
N ALA A 126 -5.75 -20.15 23.50
CA ALA A 126 -4.67 -19.39 22.86
C ALA A 126 -5.21 -18.46 21.76
N ALA A 127 -6.19 -18.92 20.97
CA ALA A 127 -6.82 -18.14 19.90
C ALA A 127 -7.54 -16.88 20.38
N ASN A 128 -8.04 -16.87 21.63
CA ASN A 128 -8.72 -15.69 22.18
C ASN A 128 -7.81 -14.48 22.36
N ASN A 129 -6.50 -14.70 22.48
CA ASN A 129 -5.49 -13.66 22.64
C ASN A 129 -4.87 -13.21 21.29
N ILE A 130 -5.30 -13.80 20.16
CA ILE A 130 -4.78 -13.50 18.84
C ILE A 130 -5.62 -12.39 18.20
N GLU A 131 -4.94 -11.33 17.73
CA GLU A 131 -5.57 -10.20 17.04
C GLU A 131 -5.89 -10.48 15.55
N ASP A 132 -5.16 -11.42 14.92
CA ASP A 132 -5.37 -11.80 13.52
C ASP A 132 -6.60 -12.70 13.37
N ASP A 133 -7.68 -12.14 12.83
CA ASP A 133 -8.95 -12.85 12.60
C ASP A 133 -8.79 -14.07 11.67
N PHE A 134 -7.85 -14.01 10.70
CA PHE A 134 -7.60 -15.11 9.78
C PHE A 134 -6.96 -16.31 10.49
N LEU A 135 -5.93 -16.05 11.29
CA LEU A 135 -5.28 -17.09 12.10
C LEU A 135 -6.26 -17.65 13.13
N LYS A 136 -7.01 -16.79 13.81
CA LYS A 136 -8.05 -17.20 14.77
C LYS A 136 -9.10 -18.10 14.13
N LYS A 137 -9.63 -17.73 12.96
CA LYS A 137 -10.60 -18.54 12.21
C LYS A 137 -10.02 -19.91 11.85
N GLY A 138 -8.77 -19.94 11.39
CA GLY A 138 -8.10 -21.19 11.06
C GLY A 138 -7.89 -22.11 12.26
N ILE A 139 -7.51 -21.56 13.42
CA ILE A 139 -7.38 -22.33 14.67
C ILE A 139 -8.73 -22.94 15.06
N MET A 140 -9.82 -22.16 15.01
CA MET A 140 -11.15 -22.69 15.39
C MET A 140 -11.57 -23.85 14.47
N LEU A 141 -11.31 -23.78 13.16
CA LEU A 141 -11.58 -24.89 12.25
C LEU A 141 -10.79 -26.14 12.61
N VAL A 142 -9.53 -25.99 13.02
CA VAL A 142 -8.68 -27.10 13.46
C VAL A 142 -9.18 -27.72 14.77
N VAL A 143 -9.56 -26.88 15.73
CA VAL A 143 -10.09 -27.31 17.04
C VAL A 143 -11.41 -28.06 16.88
N ASP A 144 -12.29 -27.60 15.98
CA ASP A 144 -13.56 -28.22 15.64
C ASP A 144 -13.39 -29.60 14.93
N GLY A 145 -12.15 -30.02 14.62
CA GLY A 145 -11.88 -31.28 13.96
C GLY A 145 -12.28 -31.30 12.49
N THR A 146 -12.36 -30.13 11.84
CA THR A 146 -12.68 -30.01 10.41
C THR A 146 -11.62 -30.74 9.58
N ASP A 147 -12.02 -31.42 8.51
CA ASP A 147 -11.11 -32.11 7.59
C ASP A 147 -10.03 -31.15 7.05
N PRO A 148 -8.73 -31.55 6.99
CA PRO A 148 -7.64 -30.68 6.57
C PRO A 148 -7.80 -30.07 5.18
N GLU A 149 -8.34 -30.83 4.21
CA GLU A 149 -8.61 -30.33 2.87
C GLU A 149 -9.71 -29.25 2.86
N LEU A 150 -10.69 -29.41 3.74
CA LEU A 150 -11.76 -28.43 3.90
C LEU A 150 -11.23 -27.15 4.61
N VAL A 151 -10.38 -27.30 5.63
CA VAL A 151 -9.70 -26.17 6.29
C VAL A 151 -8.90 -25.37 5.25
N ARG A 152 -8.08 -26.06 4.45
CA ARG A 152 -7.31 -25.46 3.34
C ARG A 152 -8.22 -24.71 2.40
N GLY A 153 -9.27 -25.34 1.88
CA GLY A 153 -10.17 -24.75 0.90
C GLY A 153 -10.90 -23.51 1.42
N ILE A 154 -11.30 -23.49 2.70
CA ILE A 154 -11.96 -22.34 3.32
C ILE A 154 -10.98 -21.16 3.42
N LEU A 155 -9.75 -21.40 3.91
CA LEU A 155 -8.74 -20.36 4.09
C LEU A 155 -8.20 -19.82 2.77
N GLU A 156 -7.98 -20.68 1.77
CA GLU A 156 -7.61 -20.27 0.42
C GLU A 156 -8.71 -19.44 -0.26
N THR A 157 -9.99 -19.77 -0.03
CA THR A 157 -11.12 -18.97 -0.51
C THR A 157 -11.12 -17.58 0.11
N ASP A 158 -10.87 -17.46 1.42
CA ASP A 158 -10.76 -16.17 2.11
C ASP A 158 -9.58 -15.36 1.56
N LEU A 159 -8.44 -16.02 1.32
CA LEU A 159 -7.26 -15.39 0.74
C LEU A 159 -7.55 -14.87 -0.68
N TYR A 160 -8.18 -15.67 -1.52
CA TYR A 160 -8.58 -15.26 -2.86
C TYR A 160 -9.52 -14.04 -2.84
N CYS A 161 -10.51 -14.05 -1.95
CA CYS A 161 -11.43 -12.91 -1.79
C CYS A 161 -10.71 -11.64 -1.29
N LEU A 162 -9.67 -11.78 -0.46
CA LEU A 162 -8.82 -10.68 -0.02
C LEU A 162 -8.05 -10.10 -1.22
N GLN A 163 -7.37 -10.95 -1.99
CA GLN A 163 -6.63 -10.55 -3.19
C GLN A 163 -7.54 -9.88 -4.24
N ASP A 164 -8.76 -10.38 -4.45
CA ASP A 164 -9.73 -9.76 -5.37
C ASP A 164 -10.11 -8.34 -4.93
N ARG A 165 -10.29 -8.11 -3.63
CA ARG A 165 -10.54 -6.76 -3.10
C ARG A 165 -9.34 -5.83 -3.30
N HIS A 166 -8.11 -6.32 -3.05
CA HIS A 166 -6.88 -5.54 -3.24
C HIS A 166 -6.65 -5.24 -4.72
N SER A 167 -6.86 -6.21 -5.60
CA SER A 167 -6.66 -6.05 -7.05
C SER A 167 -7.57 -4.97 -7.65
N ARG A 168 -8.80 -4.80 -7.13
CA ARG A 168 -9.70 -3.72 -7.56
C ARG A 168 -9.15 -2.33 -7.21
N VAL A 169 -8.56 -2.20 -6.03
CA VAL A 169 -7.95 -0.94 -5.59
C VAL A 169 -6.66 -0.65 -6.38
N ILE A 170 -5.84 -1.65 -6.60
CA ILE A 170 -4.63 -1.57 -7.42
C ILE A 170 -5.00 -1.18 -8.86
N GLY A 171 -6.00 -1.87 -9.43
CA GLY A 171 -6.50 -1.62 -10.78
C GLY A 171 -7.03 -0.20 -11.00
N PHE A 172 -7.58 0.45 -9.96
CA PHE A 172 -7.96 1.86 -10.03
C PHE A 172 -6.75 2.76 -10.32
N TRP A 173 -5.64 2.58 -9.61
CA TRP A 173 -4.43 3.37 -9.79
C TRP A 173 -3.73 3.07 -11.11
N GLU A 174 -3.71 1.80 -11.53
CA GLU A 174 -3.19 1.39 -12.83
C GLU A 174 -3.99 2.00 -13.97
N LYS A 175 -5.32 1.98 -13.87
CA LYS A 175 -6.19 2.58 -14.88
C LYS A 175 -6.00 4.09 -14.97
N TRP A 176 -5.82 4.77 -13.83
CA TRP A 176 -5.55 6.20 -13.86
C TRP A 176 -4.15 6.53 -14.41
N ALA A 177 -3.15 5.69 -14.11
CA ALA A 177 -1.83 5.79 -14.72
C ALA A 177 -1.86 5.68 -16.25
N GLU A 178 -2.70 4.79 -16.79
CA GLU A 178 -2.93 4.63 -18.23
C GLU A 178 -3.65 5.84 -18.84
N MET A 179 -4.70 6.33 -18.17
CA MET A 179 -5.55 7.40 -18.68
C MET A 179 -4.89 8.78 -18.61
N GLY A 180 -3.99 9.03 -17.67
CA GLY A 180 -3.29 10.31 -17.54
C GLY A 180 -2.60 10.76 -18.83
N PRO A 181 -1.62 10.01 -19.34
CA PRO A 181 -0.94 10.32 -20.60
C PRO A 181 -1.86 10.28 -21.81
N ALA A 182 -2.87 9.39 -21.84
CA ALA A 182 -3.82 9.31 -22.93
C ALA A 182 -4.60 10.64 -23.09
N TRP A 183 -5.11 11.20 -21.99
CA TRP A 183 -5.76 12.50 -21.99
C TRP A 183 -4.78 13.65 -22.21
N GLY A 184 -3.51 13.50 -21.78
CA GLY A 184 -2.43 14.42 -22.14
C GLY A 184 -2.26 14.51 -23.65
N MET A 185 -2.23 13.39 -24.35
CA MET A 185 -2.12 13.33 -25.81
C MET A 185 -3.37 13.94 -26.49
N ILE A 186 -4.57 13.69 -25.99
CA ILE A 186 -5.80 14.34 -26.48
C ILE A 186 -5.68 15.85 -26.37
N GLY A 187 -5.20 16.37 -25.23
CA GLY A 187 -4.98 17.80 -25.03
C GLY A 187 -3.93 18.38 -25.97
N THR A 188 -2.87 17.64 -26.27
CA THR A 188 -1.88 18.03 -27.27
C THR A 188 -2.54 18.23 -28.64
N LEU A 189 -3.38 17.29 -29.07
CA LEU A 189 -4.09 17.40 -30.34
C LEU A 189 -5.06 18.58 -30.37
N ILE A 190 -5.79 18.83 -29.28
CA ILE A 190 -6.68 19.98 -29.15
C ILE A 190 -5.91 21.29 -29.29
N GLY A 191 -4.78 21.44 -28.57
CA GLY A 191 -3.92 22.62 -28.64
C GLY A 191 -3.37 22.86 -30.06
N LEU A 192 -2.86 21.81 -30.70
CA LEU A 192 -2.32 21.89 -32.06
C LEU A 192 -3.39 22.21 -33.09
N VAL A 193 -4.58 21.61 -33.02
CA VAL A 193 -5.69 21.94 -33.93
C VAL A 193 -6.11 23.41 -33.80
N ASN A 194 -6.22 23.93 -32.58
CA ASN A 194 -6.54 25.34 -32.34
C ASN A 194 -5.45 26.25 -32.84
N MET A 195 -4.17 25.92 -32.62
CA MET A 195 -3.04 26.66 -33.13
C MET A 195 -3.07 26.75 -34.68
N LEU A 196 -3.30 25.62 -35.35
CA LEU A 196 -3.36 25.58 -36.82
C LEU A 196 -4.50 26.43 -37.39
N LYS A 197 -5.62 26.50 -36.70
CA LYS A 197 -6.75 27.35 -37.11
C LYS A 197 -6.47 28.86 -36.97
N GLN A 198 -5.51 29.22 -36.14
CA GLN A 198 -5.18 30.62 -35.80
C GLN A 198 -3.77 31.02 -36.27
N LEU A 199 -3.19 30.33 -37.26
CA LEU A 199 -1.84 30.61 -37.78
C LEU A 199 -1.62 32.02 -38.27
N ASN A 200 -2.71 32.72 -38.65
CA ASN A 200 -2.65 34.10 -39.12
C ASN A 200 -2.54 35.12 -37.96
N ASP A 201 -2.70 34.67 -36.71
CA ASP A 201 -2.61 35.52 -35.51
C ASP A 201 -1.43 35.04 -34.64
N PRO A 202 -0.26 35.70 -34.73
CA PRO A 202 0.93 35.32 -34.00
C PRO A 202 0.76 35.27 -32.48
N ASP A 203 -0.14 36.13 -31.91
CA ASP A 203 -0.38 36.24 -30.48
C ASP A 203 -1.13 35.01 -29.91
N SER A 204 -1.86 34.29 -30.75
CA SER A 204 -2.61 33.09 -30.38
C SER A 204 -1.76 31.79 -30.39
N ILE A 205 -0.65 31.76 -31.11
CA ILE A 205 0.18 30.58 -31.30
C ILE A 205 0.77 30.09 -29.95
N GLY A 206 1.35 31.01 -29.19
CA GLY A 206 1.97 30.72 -27.90
C GLY A 206 1.03 30.05 -26.90
N PRO A 207 -0.13 30.63 -26.61
CA PRO A 207 -1.12 30.03 -25.68
C PRO A 207 -1.59 28.64 -26.10
N GLN A 208 -1.87 28.39 -27.38
CA GLN A 208 -2.33 27.10 -27.87
C GLN A 208 -1.23 26.04 -27.79
N MET A 209 0.03 26.41 -28.03
CA MET A 209 1.19 25.55 -27.87
C MET A 209 1.41 25.21 -26.38
N ALA A 210 1.19 26.18 -25.49
CA ALA A 210 1.27 25.93 -24.05
C ALA A 210 0.24 24.87 -23.60
N VAL A 211 -1.01 24.96 -24.06
CA VAL A 211 -2.03 23.91 -23.78
C VAL A 211 -1.54 22.54 -24.24
N ALA A 212 -0.99 22.43 -25.47
CA ALA A 212 -0.50 21.16 -25.99
C ALA A 212 0.63 20.55 -25.12
N LEU A 213 1.56 21.37 -24.66
CA LEU A 213 2.70 20.91 -23.85
C LEU A 213 2.30 20.61 -22.40
N LEU A 214 1.48 21.47 -21.80
CA LEU A 214 1.10 21.34 -20.39
C LEU A 214 0.16 20.16 -20.13
N THR A 215 -0.73 19.84 -21.06
CA THR A 215 -1.57 18.63 -20.95
C THR A 215 -0.72 17.36 -20.91
N THR A 216 0.31 17.27 -21.74
CA THR A 216 1.24 16.14 -21.74
C THR A 216 2.05 16.09 -20.46
N LEU A 217 2.53 17.24 -19.97
CA LEU A 217 3.25 17.33 -18.69
C LEU A 217 2.37 16.84 -17.53
N TYR A 218 1.14 17.34 -17.41
CA TYR A 218 0.22 16.94 -16.33
C TYR A 218 -0.12 15.45 -16.41
N GLY A 219 -0.40 14.92 -17.60
CA GLY A 219 -0.66 13.51 -17.80
C GLY A 219 0.51 12.63 -17.36
N SER A 220 1.73 13.04 -17.69
CA SER A 220 2.96 12.33 -17.30
C SER A 220 3.22 12.40 -15.79
N LEU A 221 2.97 13.54 -15.15
CA LEU A 221 3.13 13.69 -13.71
C LEU A 221 2.12 12.82 -12.94
N ILE A 222 0.85 12.82 -13.37
CA ILE A 222 -0.19 11.97 -12.75
C ILE A 222 0.22 10.49 -12.85
N ALA A 223 0.62 10.04 -14.02
CA ALA A 223 0.94 8.64 -14.24
C ALA A 223 2.20 8.21 -13.49
N ASN A 224 3.33 8.86 -13.80
CA ASN A 224 4.65 8.35 -13.41
C ASN A 224 5.04 8.75 -11.99
N TRP A 225 4.51 9.84 -11.48
CA TRP A 225 4.90 10.33 -10.17
C TRP A 225 3.87 10.05 -9.08
N LEU A 226 2.59 9.91 -9.44
CA LEU A 226 1.53 9.63 -8.47
C LEU A 226 1.02 8.19 -8.58
N CYS A 227 0.42 7.82 -9.72
CA CYS A 227 -0.36 6.59 -9.83
C CYS A 227 0.50 5.32 -9.83
N ILE A 228 1.59 5.28 -10.61
CA ILE A 228 2.49 4.12 -10.71
C ILE A 228 3.17 3.81 -9.37
N PRO A 229 3.78 4.78 -8.65
CA PRO A 229 4.36 4.49 -7.35
C PRO A 229 3.35 3.96 -6.32
N ILE A 230 2.14 4.55 -6.29
CA ILE A 230 1.07 4.09 -5.40
C ILE A 230 0.66 2.65 -5.75
N SER A 231 0.40 2.35 -7.02
CA SER A 231 0.03 1.01 -7.47
C SER A 231 1.10 -0.02 -7.12
N ASN A 232 2.38 0.27 -7.37
CA ASN A 232 3.48 -0.63 -7.07
C ASN A 232 3.60 -0.90 -5.56
N LYS A 233 3.46 0.13 -4.73
CA LYS A 233 3.51 -0.03 -3.27
C LYS A 233 2.33 -0.86 -2.74
N LEU A 234 1.15 -0.67 -3.31
CA LEU A 234 -0.02 -1.49 -2.97
C LEU A 234 0.19 -2.95 -3.37
N LYS A 235 0.81 -3.23 -4.53
CA LYS A 235 1.17 -4.60 -4.95
C LYS A 235 2.19 -5.25 -4.02
N GLU A 236 3.21 -4.50 -3.59
CA GLU A 236 4.20 -5.01 -2.63
C GLU A 236 3.54 -5.38 -1.30
N ASN A 237 2.66 -4.52 -0.79
CA ASN A 237 1.94 -4.76 0.45
C ASN A 237 0.99 -5.97 0.33
N ASP A 238 0.28 -6.11 -0.80
CA ASP A 238 -0.58 -7.25 -1.09
C ASP A 238 0.23 -8.56 -1.14
N ALA A 239 1.36 -8.58 -1.85
CA ALA A 239 2.22 -9.75 -1.95
C ALA A 239 2.76 -10.20 -0.57
N LEU A 240 3.13 -9.26 0.30
CA LEU A 240 3.55 -9.55 1.67
C LEU A 240 2.40 -10.12 2.51
N GLU A 241 1.20 -9.54 2.42
CA GLU A 241 0.02 -10.03 3.16
C GLU A 241 -0.38 -11.43 2.71
N VAL A 242 -0.36 -11.68 1.40
CA VAL A 242 -0.62 -13.01 0.81
C VAL A 242 0.38 -14.04 1.34
N MET A 243 1.68 -13.75 1.29
CA MET A 243 2.72 -14.65 1.79
C MET A 243 2.50 -14.99 3.28
N MET A 244 2.12 -14.02 4.11
CA MET A 244 1.85 -14.28 5.52
C MET A 244 0.63 -15.18 5.73
N LYS A 245 -0.43 -15.00 4.93
CA LYS A 245 -1.61 -15.87 4.99
C LYS A 245 -1.30 -17.28 4.51
N GLU A 246 -0.46 -17.43 3.47
CA GLU A 246 0.03 -18.75 3.01
C GLU A 246 0.86 -19.45 4.10
N ILE A 247 1.78 -18.75 4.77
CA ILE A 247 2.52 -19.26 5.94
C ILE A 247 1.54 -19.72 7.02
N THR A 248 0.49 -18.95 7.29
CA THR A 248 -0.52 -19.27 8.29
C THR A 248 -1.30 -20.54 7.91
N ILE A 249 -1.75 -20.67 6.66
CA ILE A 249 -2.46 -21.87 6.17
C ILE A 249 -1.58 -23.10 6.35
N GLU A 250 -0.35 -23.05 5.85
CA GLU A 250 0.56 -24.19 5.88
C GLU A 250 0.95 -24.58 7.32
N GLY A 251 1.15 -23.57 8.19
CA GLY A 251 1.41 -23.78 9.60
C GLY A 251 0.26 -24.43 10.33
N LEU A 252 -0.98 -23.97 10.12
CA LEU A 252 -2.17 -24.56 10.73
C LEU A 252 -2.41 -26.02 10.31
N LEU A 253 -2.22 -26.33 9.04
CA LEU A 253 -2.35 -27.70 8.53
C LEU A 253 -1.27 -28.60 9.10
N SER A 254 -0.06 -28.09 9.27
CA SER A 254 1.04 -28.84 9.92
C SER A 254 0.76 -29.08 11.41
N ILE A 255 0.14 -28.12 12.13
CA ILE A 255 -0.33 -28.30 13.51
C ILE A 255 -1.40 -29.38 13.56
N GLN A 256 -2.38 -29.33 12.68
CA GLN A 256 -3.46 -30.31 12.59
C GLN A 256 -2.94 -31.72 12.31
N ALA A 257 -1.93 -31.85 11.47
CA ALA A 257 -1.27 -33.12 11.16
C ALA A 257 -0.39 -33.64 12.31
N GLY A 258 -0.20 -32.88 13.39
CA GLY A 258 0.65 -33.26 14.51
C GLY A 258 2.14 -33.27 14.20
N GLU A 259 2.60 -32.55 13.21
CA GLU A 259 3.99 -32.44 12.80
C GLU A 259 4.89 -31.92 13.95
N ASN A 260 6.18 -32.29 13.92
CA ASN A 260 7.13 -31.80 14.92
C ASN A 260 7.35 -30.29 14.76
N PRO A 261 7.27 -29.46 15.83
CA PRO A 261 7.48 -27.99 15.74
C PRO A 261 8.77 -27.56 15.02
N ARG A 262 9.85 -28.34 15.14
CA ARG A 262 11.10 -28.10 14.40
C ARG A 262 10.94 -28.30 12.89
N VAL A 263 10.15 -29.29 12.49
CA VAL A 263 9.86 -29.55 11.06
C VAL A 263 8.97 -28.44 10.50
N ILE A 264 7.95 -28.02 11.27
CA ILE A 264 7.09 -26.88 10.91
C ILE A 264 7.94 -25.63 10.73
N GLU A 265 8.85 -25.35 11.65
CA GLU A 265 9.75 -24.20 11.57
C GLU A 265 10.57 -24.19 10.28
N GLU A 266 11.25 -25.30 9.96
CA GLU A 266 12.05 -25.42 8.74
C GLU A 266 11.19 -25.29 7.47
N LYS A 267 10.00 -25.87 7.47
CA LYS A 267 9.03 -25.76 6.39
C LYS A 267 8.59 -24.31 6.17
N LEU A 268 8.22 -23.59 7.23
CA LEU A 268 7.76 -22.21 7.16
C LEU A 268 8.91 -21.23 6.85
N LYS A 269 10.13 -21.48 7.33
CA LYS A 269 11.31 -20.71 6.96
C LYS A 269 11.62 -20.75 5.46
N SER A 270 11.15 -21.77 4.73
CA SER A 270 11.35 -21.84 3.28
C SER A 270 10.62 -20.73 2.49
N PHE A 271 9.58 -20.15 3.06
CA PHE A 271 8.88 -18.97 2.49
C PHE A 271 9.72 -17.69 2.60
N LEU A 272 10.72 -17.66 3.48
CA LEU A 272 11.51 -16.44 3.74
C LEU A 272 12.71 -16.34 2.81
N ALA A 273 13.04 -15.10 2.44
CA ALA A 273 14.30 -14.82 1.75
C ALA A 273 15.50 -15.20 2.63
N PRO A 274 16.65 -15.65 2.03
CA PRO A 274 17.80 -16.15 2.78
C PRO A 274 18.30 -15.21 3.89
N LYS A 275 18.36 -13.90 3.63
CA LYS A 275 18.78 -12.90 4.63
C LYS A 275 17.85 -12.82 5.84
N VAL A 276 16.55 -12.93 5.65
CA VAL A 276 15.56 -12.89 6.74
C VAL A 276 15.65 -14.18 7.57
N ARG A 277 15.92 -15.31 6.90
CA ARG A 277 16.14 -16.60 7.55
C ARG A 277 17.37 -16.59 8.46
N GLU A 278 18.48 -16.01 8.01
CA GLU A 278 19.71 -15.84 8.80
C GLU A 278 19.48 -14.95 10.03
N GLN A 279 18.70 -13.87 9.87
CA GLN A 279 18.38 -12.98 11.00
C GLN A 279 17.53 -13.67 12.08
N MET A 280 16.62 -14.56 11.70
CA MET A 280 15.86 -15.36 12.66
C MET A 280 16.74 -16.36 13.40
N LEU A 281 17.73 -16.96 12.75
CA LEU A 281 18.70 -17.86 13.38
C LEU A 281 19.57 -17.14 14.41
N GLY A 282 20.06 -15.94 14.09
CA GLY A 282 20.87 -15.13 15.00
C GLY A 282 20.11 -14.66 16.26
N GLN A 283 18.81 -14.43 16.17
CA GLN A 283 17.98 -14.10 17.33
C GLN A 283 17.71 -15.29 18.26
N GLN A 284 17.71 -16.51 17.75
CA GLN A 284 17.55 -17.72 18.57
C GLN A 284 18.81 -18.05 19.37
N ASP A 285 20.00 -17.77 18.82
CA ASP A 285 21.28 -18.01 19.52
C ASP A 285 21.49 -17.03 20.70
N ASP A 286 20.97 -15.80 20.61
CA ASP A 286 21.04 -14.82 21.72
C ASP A 286 20.11 -15.16 22.90
N PHE A 287 19.02 -15.87 22.68
CA PHE A 287 18.09 -16.32 23.74
C PHE A 287 18.42 -17.71 24.30
N GLY A 288 19.26 -18.51 23.61
CA GLY A 288 19.65 -19.88 24.02
C GLY A 288 20.97 -19.98 24.76
N GLY A 289 21.74 -18.88 24.89
CA GLY A 289 23.07 -18.87 25.49
C GLY A 289 23.15 -18.52 26.99
N GLY A 290 22.05 -18.64 27.71
CA GLY A 290 21.96 -18.32 29.14
C GLY A 290 21.56 -19.50 30.03
N GLU A 291 22.29 -20.64 29.96
CA GLU A 291 22.29 -21.66 30.99
C GLU A 291 23.72 -21.93 31.44
#